data_75cff8f7d091f5df2ef52ec2c67927e2
#
_entry.id   75cff8f7d091f5df2ef52ec2c67927e2
#
_cell.length_a   1.000
_cell.length_b   1.000
_cell.length_c   1.000
_cell.angle_alpha   90.00
_cell.angle_beta   90.00
_cell.angle_gamma   90.00
#
_symmetry.space_group_name_H-M   'P 1'
#
loop_
_entity.id
_entity.type
_entity.pdbx_description
1 polymer ?
#
loop_
_entity_poly.entity_id
_entity_poly.type
_entity_poly.pdbx_seq_one_letter_code
_entity_poly.pdbx_strand_id
1 'polypeptide(L)'
;LVTGVVYPLTRALFGQRLRQPLGREVVVSRGLAERLLADGAWRSDPSSATADLWVIAKAAAHDTRIAQVYLGPRTRPPPQPADVSQAVARVLGTVFQDMALHAPRWQRVRGSRPVPTFGEEHLPGEPNPPPAPGPLVSAFGLGWQDLRALWGAVLPPQTMLALQRVPRDPPEAFRMPDAVWARVVYDFAVGWHMKIMDREQLLRSMTPLYLGWVASFVNEVGGLGRPETEARVERLCEAFEAEKPYLISRWRWPDRFTP
;
A
#
# COMPACT_ATOMS: atom_id res chain seq x y z
N LEU A 1 4.15 -5.07 -2.42
CA LEU A 1 3.47 -3.77 -2.32
C LEU A 1 1.96 -3.89 -2.41
N VAL A 2 1.43 -4.68 -3.37
CA VAL A 2 -0.03 -4.85 -3.51
C VAL A 2 -0.66 -5.28 -2.19
N THR A 3 -0.22 -6.39 -1.63
CA THR A 3 -0.79 -6.98 -0.41
C THR A 3 -0.60 -6.10 0.83
N GLY A 4 0.57 -5.49 0.99
CA GLY A 4 0.93 -4.77 2.21
C GLY A 4 0.53 -3.30 2.25
N VAL A 5 0.24 -2.69 1.10
CA VAL A 5 -0.05 -1.26 1.01
C VAL A 5 -1.21 -0.97 0.08
N VAL A 6 -1.09 -1.28 -1.22
CA VAL A 6 -2.03 -0.76 -2.21
C VAL A 6 -3.45 -1.28 -1.98
N TYR A 7 -3.60 -2.59 -1.79
CA TYR A 7 -4.92 -3.18 -1.55
C TYR A 7 -5.56 -2.73 -0.22
N PRO A 8 -4.88 -2.84 0.95
CA PRO A 8 -5.47 -2.35 2.20
C PRO A 8 -5.82 -0.86 2.16
N LEU A 9 -4.93 -0.05 1.57
CA LEU A 9 -5.12 1.39 1.48
C LEU A 9 -6.28 1.77 0.55
N THR A 10 -6.31 1.23 -0.68
CA THR A 10 -7.41 1.51 -1.63
C THR A 10 -8.75 1.01 -1.11
N ARG A 11 -8.77 -0.13 -0.42
CA ARG A 11 -9.98 -0.65 0.23
C ARG A 11 -10.46 0.30 1.33
N ALA A 12 -9.59 0.73 2.23
CA ALA A 12 -9.95 1.66 3.29
C ALA A 12 -10.42 3.02 2.75
N LEU A 13 -9.78 3.53 1.68
CA LEU A 13 -10.09 4.84 1.13
C LEU A 13 -11.33 4.84 0.24
N PHE A 14 -11.45 3.89 -0.67
CA PHE A 14 -12.51 3.90 -1.68
C PHE A 14 -13.62 2.88 -1.44
N GLY A 15 -13.50 2.04 -0.40
CA GLY A 15 -14.53 1.09 -0.03
C GLY A 15 -14.73 -0.04 -1.05
N GLN A 16 -13.72 -0.36 -1.85
CA GLN A 16 -13.77 -1.43 -2.85
C GLN A 16 -12.78 -2.54 -2.49
N ARG A 17 -13.29 -3.78 -2.35
CA ARG A 17 -12.44 -4.95 -2.08
C ARG A 17 -11.83 -5.49 -3.38
N LEU A 18 -11.07 -4.64 -4.07
CA LEU A 18 -10.37 -4.97 -5.30
C LEU A 18 -9.02 -5.61 -4.95
N ARG A 19 -8.95 -6.95 -4.96
CA ARG A 19 -7.77 -7.71 -4.46
C ARG A 19 -6.50 -7.47 -5.27
N GLN A 20 -6.63 -7.18 -6.56
CA GLN A 20 -5.52 -6.95 -7.49
C GLN A 20 -5.61 -5.57 -8.13
N PRO A 21 -5.37 -4.49 -7.37
CA PRO A 21 -5.50 -3.13 -7.89
C PRO A 21 -4.41 -2.72 -8.88
N LEU A 22 -3.38 -3.53 -9.08
CA LEU A 22 -2.32 -3.35 -10.07
C LEU A 22 -2.42 -4.42 -11.17
N GLY A 23 -3.63 -4.64 -11.69
CA GLY A 23 -3.85 -5.50 -12.85
C GLY A 23 -3.40 -4.81 -14.12
N ARG A 24 -2.50 -5.43 -14.90
CA ARG A 24 -1.98 -4.83 -16.13
C ARG A 24 -2.99 -4.77 -17.27
N GLU A 25 -4.02 -5.59 -17.23
CA GLU A 25 -5.12 -5.55 -18.18
C GLU A 25 -6.31 -4.85 -17.53
N VAL A 26 -6.64 -3.70 -18.09
CA VAL A 26 -7.78 -2.90 -17.66
C VAL A 26 -8.68 -2.66 -18.85
N VAL A 27 -9.95 -3.03 -18.70
CA VAL A 27 -10.99 -2.71 -19.68
C VAL A 27 -11.89 -1.63 -19.07
N VAL A 28 -12.09 -0.56 -19.79
CA VAL A 28 -12.91 0.57 -19.34
C VAL A 28 -14.14 0.76 -20.22
N SER A 29 -15.25 1.17 -19.62
CA SER A 29 -16.43 1.56 -20.38
C SER A 29 -16.18 2.86 -21.15
N ARG A 30 -16.94 3.08 -22.23
CA ARG A 30 -16.86 4.33 -23.02
C ARG A 30 -16.99 5.57 -22.12
N GLY A 31 -17.98 5.59 -21.22
CA GLY A 31 -18.18 6.74 -20.35
C GLY A 31 -17.03 6.99 -19.36
N LEU A 32 -16.33 5.94 -18.89
CA LEU A 32 -15.11 6.13 -18.11
C LEU A 32 -13.96 6.60 -18.99
N ALA A 33 -13.80 6.04 -20.19
CA ALA A 33 -12.76 6.48 -21.13
C ALA A 33 -12.88 7.96 -21.48
N GLU A 34 -14.09 8.46 -21.76
CA GLU A 34 -14.35 9.87 -22.04
C GLU A 34 -13.96 10.77 -20.84
N ARG A 35 -14.25 10.35 -19.62
CA ARG A 35 -13.83 11.08 -18.40
C ARG A 35 -12.30 11.08 -18.19
N LEU A 36 -11.66 9.95 -18.44
CA LEU A 36 -10.20 9.84 -18.33
C LEU A 36 -9.51 10.74 -19.36
N LEU A 37 -10.02 10.79 -20.59
CA LEU A 37 -9.48 11.66 -21.64
C LEU A 37 -9.70 13.16 -21.37
N ALA A 38 -10.79 13.51 -20.71
CA ALA A 38 -11.07 14.87 -20.28
C ALA A 38 -10.20 15.33 -19.08
N ASP A 39 -9.60 14.38 -18.33
CA ASP A 39 -8.73 14.69 -17.20
C ASP A 39 -7.37 15.20 -17.69
N GLY A 40 -7.02 16.42 -17.29
CA GLY A 40 -5.73 17.02 -17.64
C GLY A 40 -4.51 16.23 -17.15
N ALA A 41 -4.67 15.43 -16.09
CA ALA A 41 -3.60 14.57 -15.55
C ALA A 41 -3.14 13.49 -16.56
N TRP A 42 -4.01 13.04 -17.46
CA TRP A 42 -3.65 12.12 -18.55
C TRP A 42 -2.56 12.66 -19.46
N ARG A 43 -2.46 13.98 -19.59
CA ARG A 43 -1.51 14.65 -20.48
C ARG A 43 -0.18 14.97 -19.82
N SER A 44 -0.13 15.00 -18.49
CA SER A 44 1.02 15.56 -17.78
C SER A 44 2.04 14.52 -17.29
N ASP A 45 1.65 13.28 -17.01
CA ASP A 45 2.59 12.18 -16.73
C ASP A 45 1.91 10.81 -16.81
N PRO A 46 1.90 10.18 -17.98
CA PRO A 46 1.57 8.78 -18.07
C PRO A 46 2.82 7.95 -17.79
N SER A 47 3.36 7.94 -16.57
CA SER A 47 4.30 6.90 -16.26
C SER A 47 3.56 5.57 -16.38
N SER A 48 3.81 4.87 -17.48
CA SER A 48 3.10 3.63 -17.87
C SER A 48 3.07 2.55 -16.80
N ALA A 49 3.93 2.68 -15.78
CA ALA A 49 4.08 1.72 -14.69
C ALA A 49 3.02 1.86 -13.58
N THR A 50 2.24 2.94 -13.56
CA THR A 50 1.23 3.21 -12.53
C THR A 50 -0.09 3.70 -13.13
N ALA A 51 -0.22 3.68 -14.46
CA ALA A 51 -1.43 4.12 -15.17
C ALA A 51 -2.65 3.27 -14.79
N ASP A 52 -2.48 1.97 -14.56
CA ASP A 52 -3.51 1.07 -14.08
C ASP A 52 -4.04 1.49 -12.71
N LEU A 53 -3.16 1.86 -11.78
CA LEU A 53 -3.55 2.32 -10.45
C LEU A 53 -4.35 3.63 -10.53
N TRP A 54 -3.90 4.58 -11.35
CA TRP A 54 -4.62 5.83 -11.59
C TRP A 54 -6.02 5.61 -12.18
N VAL A 55 -6.16 4.72 -13.19
CA VAL A 55 -7.47 4.36 -13.76
C VAL A 55 -8.40 3.78 -12.70
N ILE A 56 -7.89 2.88 -11.84
CA ILE A 56 -8.68 2.25 -10.78
C ILE A 56 -9.08 3.27 -9.72
N ALA A 57 -8.18 4.15 -9.30
CA ALA A 57 -8.48 5.20 -8.33
C ALA A 57 -9.58 6.15 -8.87
N LYS A 58 -9.49 6.54 -10.15
CA LYS A 58 -10.51 7.34 -10.84
C LYS A 58 -11.84 6.60 -10.93
N ALA A 59 -11.84 5.33 -11.33
CA ALA A 59 -13.06 4.52 -11.38
C ALA A 59 -13.74 4.44 -10.00
N ALA A 60 -12.97 4.19 -8.95
CA ALA A 60 -13.46 4.12 -7.57
C ALA A 60 -13.94 5.49 -7.07
N ALA A 61 -13.24 6.57 -7.41
CA ALA A 61 -13.61 7.92 -7.04
C ALA A 61 -14.90 8.42 -7.71
N HIS A 62 -15.27 7.87 -8.86
CA HIS A 62 -16.49 8.24 -9.59
C HIS A 62 -17.66 7.24 -9.42
N ASP A 63 -17.64 6.37 -8.40
CA ASP A 63 -18.64 5.31 -8.19
C ASP A 63 -18.87 4.41 -9.41
N THR A 64 -17.87 4.27 -10.24
CA THR A 64 -17.93 3.37 -11.39
C THR A 64 -18.00 1.92 -10.88
N ARG A 65 -18.85 1.11 -11.48
CA ARG A 65 -18.90 -0.32 -11.17
C ARG A 65 -17.60 -0.96 -11.62
N ILE A 66 -16.90 -1.59 -10.68
CA ILE A 66 -15.64 -2.29 -10.90
C ILE A 66 -15.90 -3.78 -10.78
N ALA A 67 -15.28 -4.57 -11.64
CA ALA A 67 -15.27 -6.02 -11.56
C ALA A 67 -13.84 -6.54 -11.76
N GLN A 68 -13.54 -7.70 -11.22
CA GLN A 68 -12.31 -8.45 -11.48
C GLN A 68 -12.63 -9.64 -12.39
N VAL A 69 -11.69 -9.99 -13.25
CA VAL A 69 -11.80 -11.16 -14.12
C VAL A 69 -10.51 -11.95 -14.05
N TYR A 70 -10.60 -13.24 -13.79
CA TYR A 70 -9.46 -14.16 -13.91
C TYR A 70 -9.26 -14.49 -15.40
N LEU A 71 -8.09 -14.15 -15.93
CA LEU A 71 -7.75 -14.35 -17.34
C LEU A 71 -6.90 -15.61 -17.57
N GLY A 72 -6.74 -16.45 -16.54
CA GLY A 72 -5.92 -17.65 -16.61
C GLY A 72 -4.43 -17.41 -16.34
N PRO A 73 -3.62 -18.46 -16.45
CA PRO A 73 -2.19 -18.38 -16.18
C PRO A 73 -1.48 -17.53 -17.21
N ARG A 74 -0.54 -16.72 -16.74
CA ARG A 74 0.31 -15.88 -17.59
C ARG A 74 1.70 -16.48 -17.70
N THR A 75 2.23 -16.49 -18.91
CA THR A 75 3.66 -16.65 -19.14
C THR A 75 4.31 -15.29 -18.87
N ARG A 76 4.96 -15.13 -17.73
CA ARG A 76 5.75 -13.93 -17.42
C ARG A 76 7.22 -14.19 -17.72
N PRO A 77 7.92 -13.25 -18.34
CA PRO A 77 9.37 -13.27 -18.26
C PRO A 77 9.76 -13.17 -16.77
N PRO A 78 10.88 -13.81 -16.36
CA PRO A 78 11.36 -13.70 -14.99
C PRO A 78 11.49 -12.24 -14.61
N PRO A 79 11.08 -11.85 -13.37
CA PRO A 79 11.18 -10.48 -12.94
C PRO A 79 12.66 -10.07 -12.98
N GLN A 80 12.97 -8.98 -13.66
CA GLN A 80 14.27 -8.35 -13.54
C GLN A 80 14.45 -7.91 -12.08
N PRO A 81 15.66 -8.01 -11.51
CA PRO A 81 15.94 -7.47 -10.19
C PRO A 81 15.55 -6.00 -10.17
N ALA A 82 14.39 -5.70 -9.61
CA ALA A 82 13.94 -4.32 -9.48
C ALA A 82 14.55 -3.74 -8.20
N ASP A 83 15.04 -2.52 -8.29
CA ASP A 83 15.35 -1.73 -7.10
C ASP A 83 14.06 -1.56 -6.28
N VAL A 84 14.01 -2.24 -5.14
CA VAL A 84 12.84 -2.22 -4.24
C VAL A 84 12.53 -0.80 -3.81
N SER A 85 13.54 0.02 -3.55
CA SER A 85 13.37 1.42 -3.14
C SER A 85 12.70 2.23 -4.24
N GLN A 86 13.13 2.05 -5.49
CA GLN A 86 12.52 2.72 -6.64
C GLN A 86 11.07 2.25 -6.87
N ALA A 87 10.82 0.94 -6.73
CA ALA A 87 9.47 0.39 -6.87
C ALA A 87 8.52 0.90 -5.78
N VAL A 88 8.99 0.95 -4.52
CA VAL A 88 8.25 1.52 -3.38
C VAL A 88 7.94 2.99 -3.65
N ALA A 89 8.94 3.80 -3.99
CA ALA A 89 8.77 5.23 -4.22
C ALA A 89 7.78 5.52 -5.35
N ARG A 90 7.88 4.79 -6.45
CA ARG A 90 6.98 4.97 -7.61
C ARG A 90 5.52 4.65 -7.27
N VAL A 91 5.28 3.48 -6.68
CA VAL A 91 3.91 3.05 -6.36
C VAL A 91 3.30 3.95 -5.29
N LEU A 92 4.04 4.25 -4.22
CA LEU A 92 3.54 5.10 -3.14
C LEU A 92 3.32 6.54 -3.60
N GLY A 93 4.20 7.08 -4.45
CA GLY A 93 4.03 8.42 -5.01
C GLY A 93 2.70 8.56 -5.74
N THR A 94 2.33 7.60 -6.58
CA THR A 94 1.04 7.58 -7.27
C THR A 94 -0.13 7.45 -6.30
N VAL A 95 -0.05 6.53 -5.34
CA VAL A 95 -1.12 6.33 -4.35
C VAL A 95 -1.34 7.58 -3.51
N PHE A 96 -0.28 8.22 -3.04
CA PHE A 96 -0.39 9.42 -2.21
C PHE A 96 -0.87 10.63 -2.99
N GLN A 97 -0.53 10.71 -4.28
CA GLN A 97 -1.10 11.72 -5.17
C GLN A 97 -2.60 11.54 -5.35
N ASP A 98 -3.06 10.30 -5.60
CA ASP A 98 -4.49 10.00 -5.70
C ASP A 98 -5.23 10.25 -4.38
N MET A 99 -4.60 9.95 -3.24
CA MET A 99 -5.15 10.30 -1.92
C MET A 99 -5.36 11.81 -1.79
N ALA A 100 -4.39 12.63 -2.20
CA ALA A 100 -4.50 14.09 -2.12
C ALA A 100 -5.63 14.62 -3.03
N LEU A 101 -5.70 14.13 -4.27
CA LEU A 101 -6.71 14.55 -5.25
C LEU A 101 -8.14 14.18 -4.82
N HIS A 102 -8.32 13.04 -4.16
CA HIS A 102 -9.64 12.51 -3.80
C HIS A 102 -9.97 12.63 -2.31
N ALA A 103 -9.26 13.50 -1.57
CA ALA A 103 -9.44 13.66 -0.13
C ALA A 103 -10.90 13.95 0.30
N PRO A 104 -11.67 14.83 -0.35
CA PRO A 104 -13.06 15.09 0.04
C PRO A 104 -13.96 13.85 -0.08
N ARG A 105 -13.61 12.93 -1.00
CA ARG A 105 -14.38 11.71 -1.22
C ARG A 105 -14.03 10.63 -0.22
N TRP A 106 -12.77 10.22 -0.14
CA TRP A 106 -12.40 9.08 0.69
C TRP A 106 -12.63 9.33 2.19
N GLN A 107 -12.62 10.59 2.63
CA GLN A 107 -12.99 10.93 4.01
C GLN A 107 -14.44 10.61 4.36
N ARG A 108 -15.32 10.50 3.37
CA ARG A 108 -16.74 10.17 3.54
C ARG A 108 -17.05 8.69 3.44
N VAL A 109 -16.18 7.91 2.81
CA VAL A 109 -16.34 6.47 2.63
C VAL A 109 -16.33 5.78 3.99
N ARG A 110 -17.32 4.94 4.25
CA ARG A 110 -17.45 4.11 5.45
C ARG A 110 -17.54 2.65 5.03
N GLY A 111 -16.64 1.83 5.57
CA GLY A 111 -16.58 0.40 5.27
C GLY A 111 -16.21 0.08 3.82
N SER A 112 -16.28 -1.20 3.49
CA SER A 112 -15.93 -1.69 2.16
C SER A 112 -16.92 -2.77 1.69
N ARG A 113 -17.06 -2.92 0.37
CA ARG A 113 -17.93 -3.89 -0.29
C ARG A 113 -17.15 -4.78 -1.25
N PRO A 114 -17.54 -6.04 -1.40
CA PRO A 114 -16.95 -6.94 -2.38
C PRO A 114 -17.06 -6.36 -3.79
N VAL A 115 -16.05 -6.63 -4.60
CA VAL A 115 -16.05 -6.38 -6.04
C VAL A 115 -16.42 -7.68 -6.73
N PRO A 116 -17.39 -7.69 -7.68
CA PRO A 116 -17.72 -8.87 -8.44
C PRO A 116 -16.47 -9.44 -9.13
N THR A 117 -16.30 -10.75 -9.00
CA THR A 117 -15.16 -11.47 -9.58
C THR A 117 -15.68 -12.58 -10.48
N PHE A 118 -15.19 -12.65 -11.71
CA PHE A 118 -15.62 -13.59 -12.73
C PHE A 118 -14.46 -14.46 -13.22
N GLY A 119 -14.81 -15.61 -13.77
CA GLY A 119 -13.85 -16.59 -14.28
C GLY A 119 -13.36 -17.54 -13.17
N GLU A 120 -12.61 -18.55 -13.59
CA GLU A 120 -11.99 -19.52 -12.68
C GLU A 120 -10.62 -19.01 -12.22
N GLU A 121 -10.40 -19.10 -10.92
CA GLU A 121 -9.11 -18.75 -10.36
C GLU A 121 -8.08 -19.85 -10.68
N HIS A 122 -7.18 -19.54 -11.60
CA HIS A 122 -6.05 -20.41 -11.87
C HIS A 122 -4.94 -20.14 -10.87
N LEU A 123 -4.54 -21.22 -10.20
CA LEU A 123 -3.37 -21.16 -9.32
C LEU A 123 -2.14 -20.81 -10.17
N PRO A 124 -1.34 -19.82 -9.78
CA PRO A 124 -0.02 -19.64 -10.38
C PRO A 124 0.76 -20.95 -10.21
N GLY A 125 1.64 -21.27 -11.16
CA GLY A 125 2.60 -22.36 -11.01
C GLY A 125 3.38 -22.22 -9.68
N GLU A 126 4.33 -23.11 -9.43
CA GLU A 126 5.09 -23.13 -8.17
C GLU A 126 5.43 -21.71 -7.67
N PRO A 127 4.96 -21.33 -6.47
CA PRO A 127 5.23 -19.99 -5.95
C PRO A 127 6.74 -19.82 -5.75
N ASN A 128 7.26 -18.65 -6.09
CA ASN A 128 8.63 -18.32 -5.69
C ASN A 128 8.79 -18.48 -4.16
N PRO A 129 9.89 -19.05 -3.70
CA PRO A 129 10.14 -19.16 -2.26
C PRO A 129 10.05 -17.78 -1.61
N PRO A 130 9.44 -17.69 -0.42
CA PRO A 130 9.39 -16.40 0.29
C PRO A 130 10.81 -15.93 0.63
N PRO A 131 11.02 -14.61 0.67
CA PRO A 131 12.33 -14.08 1.05
C PRO A 131 12.66 -14.46 2.51
N ALA A 132 13.94 -14.71 2.79
CA ALA A 132 14.40 -14.97 4.15
C ALA A 132 14.18 -13.75 5.06
N PRO A 133 13.66 -13.91 6.29
CA PRO A 133 13.38 -12.80 7.20
C PRO A 133 14.64 -12.03 7.63
N GLY A 134 15.77 -12.71 7.85
CA GLY A 134 16.99 -12.14 8.38
C GLY A 134 17.47 -10.88 7.65
N PRO A 135 17.72 -10.91 6.33
CA PRO A 135 18.12 -9.73 5.57
C PRO A 135 17.10 -8.58 5.64
N LEU A 136 15.80 -8.89 5.69
CA LEU A 136 14.74 -7.89 5.78
C LEU A 136 14.72 -7.18 7.14
N VAL A 137 14.87 -7.94 8.22
CA VAL A 137 14.98 -7.40 9.58
C VAL A 137 16.26 -6.59 9.74
N SER A 138 17.37 -7.04 9.16
CA SER A 138 18.62 -6.29 9.14
C SER A 138 18.46 -4.94 8.42
N ALA A 139 17.81 -4.92 7.27
CA ALA A 139 17.53 -3.67 6.54
C ALA A 139 16.65 -2.71 7.36
N PHE A 140 15.63 -3.22 8.06
CA PHE A 140 14.84 -2.42 9.00
C PHE A 140 15.72 -1.87 10.15
N GLY A 141 16.60 -2.70 10.72
CA GLY A 141 17.53 -2.33 11.78
C GLY A 141 18.47 -1.20 11.37
N LEU A 142 19.08 -1.30 10.19
CA LEU A 142 19.92 -0.23 9.60
C LEU A 142 19.10 1.05 9.38
N GLY A 143 17.90 0.93 8.79
CA GLY A 143 17.01 2.08 8.62
C GLY A 143 16.66 2.75 9.95
N TRP A 144 16.46 1.96 11.03
CA TRP A 144 16.24 2.51 12.36
C TRP A 144 17.44 3.32 12.89
N GLN A 145 18.65 2.90 12.60
CA GLN A 145 19.87 3.61 13.01
C GLN A 145 20.05 4.90 12.19
N ASP A 146 19.93 4.80 10.87
CA ASP A 146 20.33 5.87 9.95
C ASP A 146 19.20 6.88 9.68
N LEU A 147 17.93 6.45 9.70
CA LEU A 147 16.78 7.26 9.32
C LEU A 147 15.86 7.64 10.49
N ARG A 148 16.22 7.29 11.73
CA ARG A 148 15.38 7.55 12.91
C ARG A 148 14.99 9.01 13.06
N ALA A 149 15.93 9.94 12.83
CA ALA A 149 15.66 11.37 12.91
C ALA A 149 14.66 11.83 11.83
N LEU A 150 14.83 11.33 10.59
CA LEU A 150 13.93 11.60 9.48
C LEU A 150 12.53 11.04 9.78
N TRP A 151 12.45 9.78 10.25
CA TRP A 151 11.17 9.19 10.63
C TRP A 151 10.49 9.93 11.78
N GLY A 152 11.26 10.47 12.72
CA GLY A 152 10.73 11.29 13.82
C GLY A 152 10.09 12.61 13.37
N ALA A 153 10.47 13.12 12.19
CA ALA A 153 9.81 14.28 11.57
C ALA A 153 8.47 13.92 10.89
N VAL A 154 8.25 12.63 10.58
CA VAL A 154 7.06 12.14 9.88
C VAL A 154 6.08 11.44 10.83
N LEU A 155 6.63 10.57 11.67
CA LEU A 155 5.88 9.66 12.54
C LEU A 155 5.71 10.28 13.92
N PRO A 156 4.50 10.24 14.49
CA PRO A 156 4.28 10.67 15.88
C PRO A 156 5.08 9.84 16.88
N PRO A 157 5.40 10.41 18.06
CA PRO A 157 6.16 9.73 19.10
C PRO A 157 5.63 8.34 19.49
N GLN A 158 4.31 8.17 19.50
CA GLN A 158 3.67 6.88 19.79
C GLN A 158 3.99 5.81 18.74
N THR A 159 3.95 6.16 17.46
CA THR A 159 4.31 5.26 16.35
C THR A 159 5.81 4.93 16.42
N MET A 160 6.66 5.93 16.66
CA MET A 160 8.10 5.72 16.85
C MET A 160 8.40 4.77 18.01
N LEU A 161 7.72 4.95 19.15
CA LEU A 161 7.88 4.08 20.31
C LEU A 161 7.42 2.64 20.01
N ALA A 162 6.32 2.48 19.29
CA ALA A 162 5.83 1.16 18.87
C ALA A 162 6.84 0.46 17.96
N LEU A 163 7.43 1.15 16.97
CA LEU A 163 8.47 0.61 16.10
C LEU A 163 9.75 0.25 16.86
N GLN A 164 10.11 1.04 17.89
CA GLN A 164 11.27 0.75 18.73
C GLN A 164 11.12 -0.56 19.51
N ARG A 165 9.89 -0.88 19.93
CA ARG A 165 9.57 -2.07 20.75
C ARG A 165 9.48 -3.35 19.94
N VAL A 166 9.49 -3.30 18.59
CA VAL A 166 9.44 -4.50 17.76
C VAL A 166 10.72 -5.31 17.97
N PRO A 167 10.64 -6.58 18.42
CA PRO A 167 11.80 -7.45 18.59
C PRO A 167 12.48 -7.68 17.25
N ARG A 168 13.82 -7.65 17.22
CA ARG A 168 14.63 -7.85 16.01
C ARG A 168 15.44 -9.13 16.04
N ASP A 169 15.56 -9.72 17.19
CA ASP A 169 16.32 -10.95 17.41
C ASP A 169 15.50 -11.94 18.25
N PRO A 170 15.33 -13.19 17.82
CA PRO A 170 15.71 -13.68 16.49
C PRO A 170 14.83 -13.10 15.36
N PRO A 171 15.30 -13.03 14.09
CA PRO A 171 14.55 -12.47 12.98
C PRO A 171 13.17 -13.11 12.75
N GLU A 172 13.03 -14.40 13.08
CA GLU A 172 11.78 -15.16 12.98
C GLU A 172 10.72 -14.70 14.01
N ALA A 173 11.15 -14.05 15.09
CA ALA A 173 10.28 -13.45 16.09
C ALA A 173 9.81 -12.03 15.72
N PHE A 174 10.36 -11.46 14.65
CA PHE A 174 9.98 -10.11 14.22
C PHE A 174 8.49 -10.05 13.86
N ARG A 175 7.75 -9.18 14.52
CA ARG A 175 6.32 -8.95 14.30
C ARG A 175 6.03 -7.46 14.39
N MET A 176 5.61 -6.87 13.28
CA MET A 176 5.12 -5.49 13.22
C MET A 176 3.59 -5.51 13.31
N PRO A 177 2.97 -4.95 14.36
CA PRO A 177 1.51 -4.92 14.47
C PRO A 177 0.86 -4.20 13.28
N ASP A 178 -0.25 -4.74 12.77
CA ASP A 178 -0.94 -4.20 11.60
C ASP A 178 -1.38 -2.75 11.80
N ALA A 179 -1.86 -2.40 13.00
CA ALA A 179 -2.24 -1.02 13.32
C ALA A 179 -1.03 -0.06 13.25
N VAL A 180 0.15 -0.51 13.68
CA VAL A 180 1.39 0.29 13.58
C VAL A 180 1.76 0.49 12.12
N TRP A 181 1.70 -0.58 11.31
CA TRP A 181 1.96 -0.48 9.88
C TRP A 181 0.98 0.44 9.16
N ALA A 182 -0.31 0.31 9.44
CA ALA A 182 -1.34 1.19 8.87
C ALA A 182 -1.06 2.67 9.21
N ARG A 183 -0.71 2.98 10.47
CA ARG A 183 -0.33 4.34 10.89
C ARG A 183 0.92 4.83 10.18
N VAL A 184 1.95 4.01 10.04
CA VAL A 184 3.15 4.36 9.28
C VAL A 184 2.79 4.78 7.86
N VAL A 185 2.00 3.97 7.14
CA VAL A 185 1.57 4.29 5.77
C VAL A 185 0.77 5.60 5.73
N TYR A 186 -0.12 5.81 6.68
CA TYR A 186 -0.95 7.01 6.78
C TYR A 186 -0.13 8.27 7.10
N ASP A 187 0.81 8.19 8.03
CA ASP A 187 1.66 9.33 8.39
C ASP A 187 2.59 9.72 7.24
N PHE A 188 3.14 8.75 6.51
CA PHE A 188 3.90 9.02 5.29
C PHE A 188 3.05 9.69 4.20
N ALA A 189 1.78 9.28 4.03
CA ALA A 189 0.87 9.93 3.10
C ALA A 189 0.56 11.37 3.51
N VAL A 190 0.36 11.64 4.80
CA VAL A 190 0.19 12.98 5.35
C VAL A 190 1.45 13.81 5.14
N GLY A 191 2.63 13.27 5.48
CA GLY A 191 3.91 13.95 5.30
C GLY A 191 4.20 14.29 3.83
N TRP A 192 3.83 13.40 2.91
CA TRP A 192 3.92 13.64 1.46
C TRP A 192 2.98 14.78 1.02
N HIS A 193 1.75 14.77 1.50
CA HIS A 193 0.75 15.82 1.22
C HIS A 193 1.20 17.20 1.74
N MET A 194 1.69 17.24 2.96
CA MET A 194 2.17 18.45 3.63
C MET A 194 3.53 18.94 3.11
N LYS A 195 4.22 18.14 2.28
CA LYS A 195 5.56 18.47 1.76
C LYS A 195 6.57 18.78 2.87
N ILE A 196 6.54 18.02 3.95
CA ILE A 196 7.43 18.21 5.11
C ILE A 196 8.92 18.08 4.77
N MET A 197 9.23 17.38 3.68
CA MET A 197 10.56 17.25 3.09
C MET A 197 10.45 16.95 1.59
N ASP A 198 11.59 16.77 0.92
CA ASP A 198 11.60 16.30 -0.47
C ASP A 198 10.83 14.99 -0.62
N ARG A 199 9.94 14.94 -1.61
CA ARG A 199 9.02 13.81 -1.80
C ARG A 199 9.72 12.51 -2.14
N GLU A 200 10.77 12.56 -2.95
CA GLU A 200 11.52 11.37 -3.32
C GLU A 200 12.29 10.83 -2.11
N GLN A 201 12.93 11.71 -1.35
CA GLN A 201 13.60 11.35 -0.10
C GLN A 201 12.63 10.72 0.90
N LEU A 202 11.46 11.30 1.09
CA LEU A 202 10.41 10.77 1.94
C LEU A 202 10.03 9.35 1.53
N LEU A 203 9.70 9.14 0.25
CA LEU A 203 9.25 7.84 -0.25
C LEU A 203 10.33 6.77 -0.16
N ARG A 204 11.57 7.11 -0.50
CA ARG A 204 12.71 6.18 -0.39
C ARG A 204 12.99 5.79 1.07
N SER A 205 12.83 6.71 2.00
CA SER A 205 13.03 6.45 3.43
C SER A 205 12.03 5.45 4.01
N MET A 206 10.89 5.23 3.35
CA MET A 206 9.91 4.23 3.75
C MET A 206 10.35 2.78 3.43
N THR A 207 11.36 2.59 2.58
CA THR A 207 11.79 1.26 2.14
C THR A 207 12.18 0.33 3.30
N PRO A 208 13.01 0.72 4.27
CA PRO A 208 13.33 -0.19 5.39
C PRO A 208 12.12 -0.53 6.26
N LEU A 209 11.16 0.40 6.43
CA LEU A 209 9.91 0.15 7.14
C LEU A 209 9.05 -0.88 6.39
N TYR A 210 8.96 -0.76 5.08
CA TYR A 210 8.28 -1.72 4.23
C TYR A 210 8.95 -3.11 4.27
N LEU A 211 10.27 -3.18 4.24
CA LEU A 211 11.01 -4.45 4.35
C LEU A 211 10.77 -5.10 5.72
N GLY A 212 10.73 -4.31 6.80
CA GLY A 212 10.33 -4.80 8.12
C GLY A 212 8.91 -5.37 8.11
N TRP A 213 7.95 -4.67 7.50
CA TRP A 213 6.59 -5.21 7.35
C TRP A 213 6.58 -6.53 6.55
N VAL A 214 7.36 -6.62 5.45
CA VAL A 214 7.49 -7.88 4.67
C VAL A 214 8.04 -9.01 5.55
N ALA A 215 9.06 -8.76 6.36
CA ALA A 215 9.59 -9.76 7.29
C ALA A 215 8.52 -10.26 8.26
N SER A 216 7.75 -9.35 8.87
CA SER A 216 6.62 -9.68 9.74
C SER A 216 5.60 -10.56 9.02
N PHE A 217 5.19 -10.15 7.82
CA PHE A 217 4.20 -10.88 7.05
C PHE A 217 4.69 -12.29 6.68
N VAL A 218 5.92 -12.41 6.19
CA VAL A 218 6.51 -13.72 5.85
C VAL A 218 6.57 -14.65 7.06
N ASN A 219 6.98 -14.12 8.22
CA ASN A 219 7.01 -14.87 9.47
C ASN A 219 5.62 -15.35 9.93
N GLU A 220 4.57 -14.62 9.58
CA GLU A 220 3.20 -14.96 9.98
C GLU A 220 2.53 -15.91 9.00
N VAL A 221 2.88 -15.86 7.71
CA VAL A 221 2.27 -16.73 6.70
C VAL A 221 3.12 -17.94 6.35
N GLY A 222 4.34 -18.03 6.87
CA GLY A 222 5.25 -19.15 6.63
C GLY A 222 4.60 -20.47 7.06
N GLY A 223 4.44 -21.39 6.09
CA GLY A 223 3.80 -22.68 6.33
C GLY A 223 2.27 -22.66 6.33
N LEU A 224 1.61 -21.51 6.17
CA LEU A 224 0.16 -21.44 6.04
C LEU A 224 -0.30 -21.79 4.63
N GLY A 225 -1.48 -22.40 4.55
CA GLY A 225 -2.19 -22.57 3.31
C GLY A 225 -2.73 -21.24 2.75
N ARG A 226 -3.27 -21.31 1.54
CA ARG A 226 -3.82 -20.12 0.87
C ARG A 226 -5.00 -19.50 1.61
N PRO A 227 -6.01 -20.27 2.09
CA PRO A 227 -7.13 -19.68 2.83
C PRO A 227 -6.68 -18.92 4.08
N GLU A 228 -5.73 -19.44 4.82
CA GLU A 228 -5.18 -18.82 6.03
C GLU A 228 -4.37 -17.56 5.68
N THR A 229 -3.62 -17.60 4.57
CA THR A 229 -2.89 -16.44 4.06
C THR A 229 -3.86 -15.31 3.65
N GLU A 230 -4.95 -15.63 2.93
CA GLU A 230 -5.96 -14.62 2.58
C GLU A 230 -6.69 -14.11 3.85
N ALA A 231 -6.96 -14.94 4.83
CA ALA A 231 -7.50 -14.50 6.12
C ALA A 231 -6.52 -13.56 6.85
N ARG A 232 -5.20 -13.79 6.72
CA ARG A 232 -4.18 -12.86 7.25
C ARG A 232 -4.21 -11.51 6.53
N VAL A 233 -4.38 -11.51 5.22
CA VAL A 233 -4.53 -10.28 4.42
C VAL A 233 -5.80 -9.52 4.79
N GLU A 234 -6.90 -10.24 5.05
CA GLU A 234 -8.17 -9.62 5.50
C GLU A 234 -7.97 -8.88 6.82
N ARG A 235 -7.31 -9.48 7.83
CA ARG A 235 -6.99 -8.80 9.11
C ARG A 235 -6.16 -7.53 8.91
N LEU A 236 -5.19 -7.54 7.98
CA LEU A 236 -4.44 -6.33 7.64
C LEU A 236 -5.36 -5.24 7.08
N CYS A 237 -6.26 -5.60 6.17
CA CYS A 237 -7.21 -4.65 5.60
C CYS A 237 -8.15 -4.07 6.66
N GLU A 238 -8.63 -4.90 7.58
CA GLU A 238 -9.45 -4.48 8.72
C GLU A 238 -8.70 -3.49 9.62
N ALA A 239 -7.40 -3.69 9.86
CA ALA A 239 -6.57 -2.75 10.60
C ALA A 239 -6.47 -1.39 9.89
N PHE A 240 -6.29 -1.36 8.56
CA PHE A 240 -6.32 -0.11 7.80
C PHE A 240 -7.70 0.57 7.88
N GLU A 241 -8.79 -0.17 7.77
CA GLU A 241 -10.14 0.38 7.93
C GLU A 241 -10.36 0.93 9.34
N ALA A 242 -9.93 0.21 10.37
CA ALA A 242 -10.05 0.64 11.78
C ALA A 242 -9.23 1.90 12.10
N GLU A 243 -8.03 2.04 11.51
CA GLU A 243 -7.16 3.20 11.69
C GLU A 243 -7.51 4.38 10.77
N LYS A 244 -8.51 4.27 9.90
CA LYS A 244 -8.92 5.37 9.02
C LYS A 244 -9.38 6.63 9.75
N PRO A 245 -10.08 6.59 10.90
CA PRO A 245 -10.38 7.79 11.68
C PRO A 245 -9.12 8.55 12.12
N TYR A 246 -8.04 7.83 12.46
CA TYR A 246 -6.73 8.42 12.74
C TYR A 246 -6.21 9.17 11.50
N LEU A 247 -6.20 8.54 10.31
CA LEU A 247 -5.80 9.21 9.08
C LEU A 247 -6.60 10.50 8.83
N ILE A 248 -7.95 10.44 8.97
CA ILE A 248 -8.81 11.61 8.76
C ILE A 248 -8.44 12.74 9.72
N SER A 249 -8.19 12.42 10.99
CA SER A 249 -7.77 13.39 11.99
C SER A 249 -6.42 14.02 11.63
N ARG A 250 -5.42 13.21 11.27
CA ARG A 250 -4.09 13.66 10.85
C ARG A 250 -4.14 14.53 9.58
N TRP A 251 -4.97 14.15 8.62
CA TRP A 251 -5.12 14.89 7.35
C TRP A 251 -5.71 16.27 7.54
N ARG A 252 -6.70 16.41 8.45
CA ARG A 252 -7.39 17.67 8.72
C ARG A 252 -6.62 18.58 9.67
N TRP A 253 -5.87 18.01 10.59
CA TRP A 253 -5.17 18.70 11.67
C TRP A 253 -3.74 18.19 11.81
N PRO A 254 -2.89 18.38 10.79
CA PRO A 254 -1.54 17.82 10.78
C PRO A 254 -0.70 18.32 11.97
N ASP A 255 -0.82 19.60 12.35
CA ASP A 255 -0.05 20.22 13.42
C ASP A 255 -0.40 19.71 14.84
N ARG A 256 -1.53 19.06 14.99
CA ARG A 256 -2.00 18.54 16.30
C ARG A 256 -1.14 17.41 16.85
N PHE A 257 -0.29 16.82 16.02
CA PHE A 257 0.51 15.64 16.34
C PHE A 257 2.00 15.88 16.09
N THR A 258 2.37 17.08 15.72
CA THR A 258 3.77 17.52 15.64
C THR A 258 4.26 17.79 17.06
N PRO A 259 5.42 17.24 17.49
CA PRO A 259 5.99 17.52 18.79
C PRO A 259 6.37 19.00 18.97
#